data_61d617e9033c902d0df64376c6a30bbe
#
_entry.id   61d617e9033c902d0df64376c6a30bbe
#
_cell.length_a   1.000
_cell.length_b   1.000
_cell.length_c   1.000
_cell.angle_alpha   90.00
_cell.angle_beta   90.00
_cell.angle_gamma   90.00
#
_symmetry.space_group_name_H-M   'P 1'
#
loop_
_entity.id
_entity.type
_entity.pdbx_description
1 polymer ?
#
loop_
_entity_poly.entity_id
_entity_poly.type
_entity_poly.pdbx_seq_one_letter_code
_entity_poly.pdbx_strand_id
1 'polypeptide(L)'
;MTYIKRNRAHAALAWTIVSALGCGGDQPSRSLELDSPALGSSGAAASEPQPANPGMARGRADIVREAALAMIEEGRQTFRHDTFGDEAFWGGTLRIHQAIAGAALGGVGPGVSPETALAVGLKVDRTALPRSLIRQLRAGEVDLSDPATTLALLKLNAVVGVKGVFDASGQSLTSVGIQCALCHSTVDDSLAPGIGGRLDGWPNRDLDVGAVIGLSPDLTPVAKLLGVSQETLRSVLASWGPGKFDAEVFLDGKAVRPDGTTAATLIPAAFGLAGVNLHTYTGWGSVTHWNAFVANLEMHGQGTFYDPRLDDQERFPIAAREGFGHVRNDPDLITPKLAALHFYQLALRAPAPPASSYDAAAAERGKTLFAGKARCANCHVPPLYTEPGWNMHRADEIGIDAFQAERSPDQHYRTTPLKGLFTRAKGGFYHDGRFATLAAVVDHYDAAFSLGLSAAESRDLTEFLKSL
;
A
#
# COMPACT_ATOMS: atom_id res chain seq x y z
N MET A 1 -54.26 24.56 -17.77
CA MET A 1 -55.36 23.64 -18.11
C MET A 1 -54.68 22.43 -18.74
N THR A 2 -54.54 21.26 -18.17
CA THR A 2 -55.45 20.35 -17.52
C THR A 2 -54.66 19.43 -16.60
N TYR A 3 -55.08 19.29 -15.36
CA TYR A 3 -54.62 18.37 -14.34
C TYR A 3 -55.03 16.93 -14.68
N ILE A 4 -54.12 15.96 -14.55
CA ILE A 4 -54.51 14.57 -14.35
C ILE A 4 -53.82 14.05 -13.08
N LYS A 5 -54.66 13.90 -12.02
CA LYS A 5 -54.38 13.12 -10.83
C LYS A 5 -54.37 11.63 -11.17
N ARG A 6 -53.40 10.87 -10.72
CA ARG A 6 -53.55 9.40 -10.58
C ARG A 6 -53.09 8.92 -9.21
N ASN A 7 -54.02 8.26 -8.59
CA ASN A 7 -54.12 7.65 -7.29
C ASN A 7 -52.94 6.83 -6.81
N ARG A 8 -52.67 7.01 -5.54
CA ARG A 8 -51.89 6.10 -4.66
C ARG A 8 -52.74 4.87 -4.36
N ALA A 9 -52.18 3.66 -4.58
CA ALA A 9 -52.64 2.42 -3.95
C ALA A 9 -51.58 2.01 -2.94
N HIS A 10 -51.96 2.06 -1.66
CA HIS A 10 -51.19 1.52 -0.55
C HIS A 10 -51.41 0.00 -0.55
N ALA A 11 -50.31 -0.77 -0.66
CA ALA A 11 -50.29 -2.19 -0.24
C ALA A 11 -49.47 -2.27 1.05
N ALA A 12 -50.18 -2.35 2.17
CA ALA A 12 -49.60 -2.68 3.45
C ALA A 12 -49.37 -4.21 3.48
N LEU A 13 -48.12 -4.62 3.60
CA LEU A 13 -47.77 -6.02 3.91
C LEU A 13 -47.41 -6.08 5.39
N ALA A 14 -48.29 -6.69 6.16
CA ALA A 14 -48.08 -6.95 7.59
C ALA A 14 -47.01 -8.03 7.77
N TRP A 15 -45.94 -7.68 8.49
CA TRP A 15 -44.98 -8.65 9.03
C TRP A 15 -45.39 -9.01 10.43
N THR A 16 -45.75 -10.27 10.61
CA THR A 16 -46.06 -10.89 11.88
C THR A 16 -44.79 -11.11 12.68
N ILE A 17 -44.68 -10.40 13.81
CA ILE A 17 -43.64 -10.60 14.81
C ILE A 17 -43.99 -11.87 15.60
N VAL A 18 -43.16 -12.89 15.50
CA VAL A 18 -43.18 -14.04 16.44
C VAL A 18 -42.29 -13.65 17.62
N SER A 19 -42.95 -13.25 18.71
CA SER A 19 -42.30 -13.10 20.01
C SER A 19 -42.11 -14.48 20.62
N ALA A 20 -40.86 -14.95 20.75
CA ALA A 20 -40.53 -16.08 21.57
C ALA A 20 -40.30 -15.62 23.00
N LEU A 21 -41.11 -16.16 23.86
CA LEU A 21 -41.22 -15.95 25.30
C LEU A 21 -39.88 -16.23 26.02
N GLY A 22 -39.43 -15.26 26.78
CA GLY A 22 -38.43 -15.47 27.83
C GLY A 22 -39.05 -16.18 29.03
N CYS A 23 -38.46 -17.27 29.42
CA CYS A 23 -38.71 -17.88 30.74
C CYS A 23 -37.69 -17.29 31.72
N GLY A 24 -38.16 -16.32 32.54
CA GLY A 24 -37.53 -16.03 33.81
C GLY A 24 -37.88 -17.13 34.81
N GLY A 25 -36.91 -17.77 35.38
CA GLY A 25 -37.03 -18.70 36.47
C GLY A 25 -35.93 -18.44 37.47
N ASP A 26 -36.29 -17.76 38.58
CA ASP A 26 -35.48 -17.69 39.78
C ASP A 26 -35.25 -19.13 40.29
N GLN A 27 -34.00 -19.54 40.37
CA GLN A 27 -33.57 -20.71 41.13
C GLN A 27 -32.62 -20.26 42.24
N PRO A 28 -32.83 -20.71 43.46
CA PRO A 28 -31.95 -20.34 44.57
C PRO A 28 -30.59 -21.03 44.45
N SER A 29 -29.56 -20.29 44.80
CA SER A 29 -28.18 -20.74 44.96
C SER A 29 -28.10 -21.98 45.88
N ARG A 30 -27.88 -23.14 45.31
CA ARG A 30 -27.39 -24.34 46.04
C ARG A 30 -25.86 -24.31 46.01
N SER A 31 -25.32 -24.08 47.21
CA SER A 31 -23.91 -24.42 47.49
C SER A 31 -23.72 -25.92 47.31
N LEU A 32 -22.91 -26.28 46.33
CA LEU A 32 -22.39 -27.64 46.19
C LEU A 32 -21.25 -27.84 47.19
N GLU A 33 -21.57 -28.44 48.34
CA GLU A 33 -20.55 -29.07 49.17
C GLU A 33 -19.96 -30.23 48.37
N LEU A 34 -18.68 -30.14 48.05
CA LEU A 34 -17.88 -31.20 47.46
C LEU A 34 -17.49 -32.15 48.61
N ASP A 35 -18.26 -33.25 48.76
CA ASP A 35 -17.80 -34.40 49.48
C ASP A 35 -16.56 -34.97 48.80
N SER A 36 -15.43 -34.91 49.50
CA SER A 36 -14.19 -35.56 49.08
C SER A 36 -14.29 -37.06 49.39
N PRO A 37 -14.28 -37.93 48.38
CA PRO A 37 -14.09 -39.36 48.66
C PRO A 37 -12.63 -39.61 49.04
N ALA A 38 -12.43 -40.32 50.15
CA ALA A 38 -11.15 -40.77 50.65
C ALA A 38 -10.36 -41.52 49.55
N LEU A 39 -9.17 -41.06 49.29
CA LEU A 39 -8.21 -41.70 48.38
C LEU A 39 -7.78 -43.06 48.95
N GLY A 40 -8.40 -44.14 48.46
CA GLY A 40 -7.82 -45.45 48.54
C GLY A 40 -6.57 -45.54 47.68
N SER A 41 -5.45 -45.81 48.28
CA SER A 41 -4.16 -46.06 47.63
C SER A 41 -4.21 -47.37 46.83
N SER A 42 -4.51 -47.30 45.55
CA SER A 42 -4.15 -48.32 44.58
C SER A 42 -3.15 -47.73 43.61
N GLY A 43 -1.88 -48.14 43.73
CA GLY A 43 -0.79 -47.74 42.85
C GLY A 43 -1.04 -48.26 41.43
N ALA A 44 -1.65 -47.44 40.60
CA ALA A 44 -1.51 -47.52 39.16
C ALA A 44 -0.37 -46.54 38.78
N ALA A 45 0.79 -47.07 38.39
CA ALA A 45 1.85 -46.29 37.80
C ALA A 45 1.28 -45.47 36.64
N ALA A 46 1.24 -44.15 36.80
CA ALA A 46 0.95 -43.25 35.70
C ALA A 46 2.04 -43.51 34.65
N SER A 47 1.67 -44.07 33.52
CA SER A 47 2.54 -44.18 32.37
C SER A 47 2.94 -42.77 31.98
N GLU A 48 4.25 -42.45 32.13
CA GLU A 48 4.81 -41.21 31.58
C GLU A 48 4.37 -41.09 30.12
N PRO A 49 3.95 -39.86 29.68
CA PRO A 49 3.63 -39.65 28.28
C PRO A 49 4.89 -39.99 27.47
N GLN A 50 4.80 -41.01 26.63
CA GLN A 50 5.87 -41.35 25.69
C GLN A 50 6.27 -40.08 24.93
N PRO A 51 7.57 -39.74 24.86
CA PRO A 51 8.02 -38.60 24.09
C PRO A 51 7.54 -38.78 22.66
N ALA A 52 6.82 -37.79 22.14
CA ALA A 52 6.40 -37.74 20.74
C ALA A 52 7.60 -38.09 19.85
N ASN A 53 7.44 -39.06 18.96
CA ASN A 53 8.50 -39.52 18.06
C ASN A 53 9.18 -38.30 17.39
N PRO A 54 10.48 -38.02 17.66
CA PRO A 54 11.16 -36.81 17.16
C PRO A 54 11.13 -36.71 15.64
N GLY A 55 10.99 -37.83 14.93
CA GLY A 55 10.87 -37.87 13.47
C GLY A 55 9.53 -37.33 12.96
N MET A 56 8.40 -37.63 13.68
CA MET A 56 7.08 -37.09 13.29
C MET A 56 6.95 -35.61 13.59
N ALA A 57 7.54 -35.12 14.66
CA ALA A 57 7.57 -33.68 14.98
C ALA A 57 8.39 -32.88 13.96
N ARG A 58 9.55 -33.41 13.52
CA ARG A 58 10.34 -32.83 12.44
C ARG A 58 9.61 -32.81 11.11
N GLY A 59 8.95 -33.90 10.71
CA GLY A 59 8.18 -33.95 9.47
C GLY A 59 7.05 -32.92 9.42
N ARG A 60 6.32 -32.69 10.53
CA ARG A 60 5.28 -31.65 10.59
C ARG A 60 5.83 -30.23 10.50
N ALA A 61 6.95 -29.95 11.17
CA ALA A 61 7.63 -28.66 11.09
C ALA A 61 8.12 -28.38 9.66
N ASP A 62 8.62 -29.40 8.97
CA ASP A 62 9.06 -29.29 7.58
C ASP A 62 7.91 -28.99 6.61
N ILE A 63 6.75 -29.65 6.77
CA ILE A 63 5.54 -29.36 5.97
C ILE A 63 5.05 -27.93 6.15
N VAL A 64 5.01 -27.42 7.39
CA VAL A 64 4.61 -26.03 7.67
C VAL A 64 5.58 -25.05 7.05
N ARG A 65 6.88 -25.31 7.18
CA ARG A 65 7.92 -24.46 6.58
C ARG A 65 7.84 -24.44 5.05
N GLU A 66 7.69 -25.59 4.42
CA GLU A 66 7.57 -25.72 2.97
C GLU A 66 6.33 -24.99 2.44
N ALA A 67 5.18 -25.15 3.10
CA ALA A 67 3.94 -24.43 2.76
C ALA A 67 4.12 -22.91 2.88
N ALA A 68 4.76 -22.42 3.96
CA ALA A 68 5.04 -21.01 4.16
C ALA A 68 5.98 -20.44 3.08
N LEU A 69 7.05 -21.17 2.74
CA LEU A 69 7.99 -20.75 1.69
C LEU A 69 7.34 -20.74 0.30
N ALA A 70 6.46 -21.70 0.01
CA ALA A 70 5.70 -21.75 -1.25
C ALA A 70 4.77 -20.52 -1.37
N MET A 71 4.02 -20.18 -0.31
CA MET A 71 3.19 -18.97 -0.29
C MET A 71 3.99 -17.67 -0.42
N ILE A 72 5.17 -17.58 0.23
CA ILE A 72 6.07 -16.42 0.09
C ILE A 72 6.53 -16.29 -1.35
N GLU A 73 6.92 -17.39 -1.99
CA GLU A 73 7.39 -17.34 -3.38
C GLU A 73 6.28 -16.99 -4.36
N GLU A 74 5.10 -17.59 -4.23
CA GLU A 74 3.92 -17.26 -5.05
C GLU A 74 3.52 -15.81 -4.86
N GLY A 75 3.45 -15.32 -3.62
CA GLY A 75 3.15 -13.92 -3.32
C GLY A 75 4.21 -12.97 -3.86
N ARG A 76 5.49 -13.36 -3.85
CA ARG A 76 6.58 -12.59 -4.45
C ARG A 76 6.43 -12.50 -5.97
N GLN A 77 6.07 -13.59 -6.63
CA GLN A 77 5.80 -13.60 -8.07
C GLN A 77 4.62 -12.69 -8.40
N THR A 78 3.53 -12.78 -7.64
CA THR A 78 2.37 -11.90 -7.77
C THR A 78 2.75 -10.43 -7.59
N PHE A 79 3.45 -10.09 -6.50
CA PHE A 79 3.85 -8.71 -6.20
C PHE A 79 4.75 -8.10 -7.28
N ARG A 80 5.68 -8.90 -7.80
CA ARG A 80 6.72 -8.43 -8.74
C ARG A 80 6.29 -8.44 -10.20
N HIS A 81 5.38 -9.35 -10.60
CA HIS A 81 5.19 -9.68 -12.01
C HIS A 81 3.73 -9.77 -12.45
N ASP A 82 2.76 -9.76 -11.54
CA ASP A 82 1.36 -9.87 -11.91
C ASP A 82 0.74 -8.51 -12.21
N THR A 83 0.01 -8.43 -13.30
CA THR A 83 -0.71 -7.25 -13.77
C THR A 83 -2.22 -7.37 -13.57
N PHE A 84 -2.69 -8.54 -13.15
CA PHE A 84 -4.12 -8.82 -12.95
C PHE A 84 -4.99 -8.52 -14.17
N GLY A 85 -4.40 -8.51 -15.38
CA GLY A 85 -5.10 -8.19 -16.63
C GLY A 85 -5.26 -6.69 -16.90
N ASP A 86 -4.53 -5.84 -16.22
CA ASP A 86 -4.58 -4.38 -16.34
C ASP A 86 -4.01 -3.84 -17.67
N GLU A 87 -3.42 -4.71 -18.50
CA GLU A 87 -2.99 -4.36 -19.86
C GLU A 87 -4.14 -3.84 -20.73
N ALA A 88 -5.39 -4.22 -20.42
CA ALA A 88 -6.58 -3.70 -21.09
C ALA A 88 -6.76 -2.20 -20.84
N PHE A 89 -6.36 -1.70 -19.68
CA PHE A 89 -6.41 -0.28 -19.35
C PHE A 89 -5.14 0.46 -19.78
N TRP A 90 -3.96 0.04 -19.31
CA TRP A 90 -2.70 0.74 -19.56
C TRP A 90 -2.26 0.66 -21.02
N GLY A 91 -2.39 -0.51 -21.63
CA GLY A 91 -2.10 -0.74 -23.04
C GLY A 91 -3.28 -0.46 -23.96
N GLY A 92 -4.48 -0.89 -23.59
CA GLY A 92 -5.68 -0.75 -24.41
C GLY A 92 -6.27 0.66 -24.37
N THR A 93 -6.72 1.11 -23.19
CA THR A 93 -7.43 2.39 -23.01
C THR A 93 -6.47 3.58 -23.11
N LEU A 94 -5.41 3.59 -22.30
CA LEU A 94 -4.44 4.69 -22.24
C LEU A 94 -3.39 4.64 -23.35
N ARG A 95 -3.17 3.49 -23.97
CA ARG A 95 -2.22 3.29 -25.07
C ARG A 95 -0.79 3.76 -24.76
N ILE A 96 -0.36 3.67 -23.49
CA ILE A 96 0.95 4.15 -23.03
C ILE A 96 2.08 3.44 -23.78
N HIS A 97 1.91 2.17 -24.16
CA HIS A 97 2.88 1.41 -24.96
C HIS A 97 3.27 2.14 -26.25
N GLN A 98 2.34 2.90 -26.87
CA GLN A 98 2.64 3.66 -28.09
C GLN A 98 3.59 4.83 -27.80
N ALA A 99 3.40 5.54 -26.70
CA ALA A 99 4.31 6.60 -26.26
C ALA A 99 5.67 6.06 -25.84
N ILE A 100 5.71 4.86 -25.22
CA ILE A 100 6.98 4.20 -24.84
C ILE A 100 7.78 3.83 -26.09
N ALA A 101 7.14 3.19 -27.08
CA ALA A 101 7.80 2.78 -28.32
C ALA A 101 8.26 3.98 -29.15
N GLY A 102 7.47 5.03 -29.22
CA GLY A 102 7.72 6.17 -30.11
C GLY A 102 7.48 5.87 -31.58
N ALA A 103 7.42 6.90 -32.40
CA ALA A 103 7.11 6.78 -33.84
C ALA A 103 8.13 5.91 -34.61
N ALA A 104 9.39 5.96 -34.21
CA ALA A 104 10.46 5.18 -34.85
C ALA A 104 10.31 3.65 -34.65
N LEU A 105 9.60 3.23 -33.58
CA LEU A 105 9.42 1.81 -33.21
C LEU A 105 7.94 1.37 -33.28
N GLY A 106 7.14 2.05 -34.10
CA GLY A 106 5.75 1.70 -34.36
C GLY A 106 4.73 2.30 -33.40
N GLY A 107 5.12 3.22 -32.53
CA GLY A 107 4.24 3.96 -31.63
C GLY A 107 4.03 5.41 -32.05
N VAL A 108 3.98 6.34 -31.08
CA VAL A 108 3.74 7.78 -31.28
C VAL A 108 4.74 8.61 -30.49
N GLY A 109 5.07 9.81 -30.99
CA GLY A 109 5.99 10.74 -30.32
C GLY A 109 7.45 10.28 -30.37
N PRO A 110 8.32 10.82 -29.49
CA PRO A 110 9.76 10.57 -29.52
C PRO A 110 10.14 9.17 -28.97
N GLY A 111 9.28 8.50 -28.26
CA GLY A 111 9.60 7.31 -27.46
C GLY A 111 10.13 7.67 -26.05
N VAL A 112 10.22 6.66 -25.19
CA VAL A 112 10.75 6.80 -23.85
C VAL A 112 12.09 6.10 -23.75
N SER A 113 13.16 6.87 -23.63
CA SER A 113 14.51 6.32 -23.41
C SER A 113 14.68 5.86 -21.94
N PRO A 114 15.66 4.97 -21.63
CA PRO A 114 16.00 4.63 -20.26
C PRO A 114 16.32 5.85 -19.39
N GLU A 115 17.02 6.85 -19.94
CA GLU A 115 17.34 8.09 -19.25
C GLU A 115 16.06 8.83 -18.82
N THR A 116 15.09 8.98 -19.73
CA THR A 116 13.77 9.58 -19.42
C THR A 116 13.00 8.74 -18.40
N ALA A 117 13.01 7.42 -18.54
CA ALA A 117 12.33 6.50 -17.62
C ALA A 117 12.90 6.59 -16.19
N LEU A 118 14.23 6.63 -16.06
CA LEU A 118 14.93 6.79 -14.78
C LEU A 118 14.66 8.18 -14.17
N ALA A 119 14.59 9.22 -15.00
CA ALA A 119 14.32 10.60 -14.55
C ALA A 119 12.92 10.74 -13.92
N VAL A 120 11.91 10.00 -14.39
CA VAL A 120 10.59 9.95 -13.78
C VAL A 120 10.47 8.86 -12.68
N GLY A 121 11.60 8.32 -12.24
CA GLY A 121 11.69 7.45 -11.07
C GLY A 121 11.43 5.96 -11.33
N LEU A 122 11.34 5.51 -12.58
CA LEU A 122 11.34 4.08 -12.87
C LEU A 122 12.70 3.47 -12.46
N LYS A 123 12.70 2.19 -12.15
CA LYS A 123 13.88 1.46 -11.66
C LYS A 123 14.18 0.26 -12.54
N VAL A 124 15.45 -0.16 -12.54
CA VAL A 124 15.91 -1.34 -13.28
C VAL A 124 16.51 -2.36 -12.31
N ASP A 125 15.95 -3.57 -12.32
CA ASP A 125 16.45 -4.71 -11.54
C ASP A 125 17.65 -5.31 -12.21
N ARG A 126 18.85 -5.12 -11.63
CA ARG A 126 20.09 -5.68 -12.16
C ARG A 126 20.09 -7.21 -12.21
N THR A 127 19.26 -7.88 -11.39
CA THR A 127 19.21 -9.36 -11.35
C THR A 127 18.53 -9.95 -12.57
N ALA A 128 17.72 -9.18 -13.30
CA ALA A 128 17.10 -9.54 -14.56
C ALA A 128 18.03 -9.29 -15.77
N LEU A 129 19.17 -8.59 -15.57
CA LEU A 129 20.07 -8.24 -16.67
C LEU A 129 21.07 -9.36 -16.95
N PRO A 130 21.31 -9.73 -18.23
CA PRO A 130 22.41 -10.60 -18.63
C PRO A 130 23.77 -10.03 -18.18
N ARG A 131 24.70 -10.91 -17.82
CA ARG A 131 26.05 -10.49 -17.40
C ARG A 131 26.80 -9.64 -18.44
N SER A 132 26.56 -9.88 -19.73
CA SER A 132 27.10 -9.06 -20.81
C SER A 132 26.59 -7.64 -20.75
N LEU A 133 25.28 -7.44 -20.59
CA LEU A 133 24.66 -6.12 -20.49
C LEU A 133 25.13 -5.35 -19.26
N ILE A 134 25.31 -6.04 -18.10
CA ILE A 134 25.89 -5.42 -16.89
C ILE A 134 27.31 -4.88 -17.17
N ARG A 135 28.14 -5.63 -17.92
CA ARG A 135 29.49 -5.15 -18.28
C ARG A 135 29.42 -3.95 -19.20
N GLN A 136 28.56 -3.97 -20.20
CA GLN A 136 28.37 -2.86 -21.15
C GLN A 136 27.87 -1.59 -20.43
N LEU A 137 26.91 -1.74 -19.52
CA LEU A 137 26.45 -0.61 -18.68
C LEU A 137 27.58 0.01 -17.85
N ARG A 138 28.44 -0.83 -17.23
CA ARG A 138 29.61 -0.35 -16.48
C ARG A 138 30.66 0.33 -17.36
N ALA A 139 30.78 -0.10 -18.60
CA ALA A 139 31.70 0.48 -19.58
C ALA A 139 31.12 1.76 -20.25
N GLY A 140 29.86 2.11 -19.99
CA GLY A 140 29.18 3.21 -20.68
C GLY A 140 28.92 2.95 -22.18
N GLU A 141 28.84 1.68 -22.57
CA GLU A 141 28.65 1.25 -23.96
C GLU A 141 27.16 1.09 -24.34
N VAL A 142 26.24 1.23 -23.38
CA VAL A 142 24.80 1.17 -23.61
C VAL A 142 24.27 2.56 -23.85
N ASP A 143 23.62 2.78 -24.97
CA ASP A 143 22.94 4.04 -25.26
C ASP A 143 21.64 4.13 -24.42
N LEU A 144 21.69 4.92 -23.37
CA LEU A 144 20.55 5.18 -22.49
C LEU A 144 19.61 6.27 -23.04
N SER A 145 19.96 6.93 -24.15
CA SER A 145 19.11 7.92 -24.83
C SER A 145 18.19 7.29 -25.90
N ASP A 146 18.44 6.02 -26.28
CA ASP A 146 17.66 5.31 -27.29
C ASP A 146 16.42 4.59 -26.69
N PRO A 147 15.20 4.90 -27.15
CA PRO A 147 13.99 4.15 -26.77
C PRO A 147 14.05 2.64 -27.06
N ALA A 148 14.83 2.20 -28.05
CA ALA A 148 15.01 0.77 -28.32
C ALA A 148 15.64 0.04 -27.11
N THR A 149 16.50 0.70 -26.36
CA THR A 149 17.08 0.16 -25.11
C THR A 149 16.00 -0.04 -24.05
N THR A 150 15.01 0.84 -23.94
CA THR A 150 13.85 0.65 -23.05
C THR A 150 13.04 -0.59 -23.43
N LEU A 151 12.78 -0.80 -24.72
CA LEU A 151 12.08 -2.00 -25.19
C LEU A 151 12.87 -3.27 -24.87
N ALA A 152 14.19 -3.22 -25.02
CA ALA A 152 15.06 -4.34 -24.65
C ALA A 152 14.98 -4.65 -23.14
N LEU A 153 14.98 -3.65 -22.27
CA LEU A 153 14.81 -3.81 -20.82
C LEU A 153 13.43 -4.37 -20.44
N LEU A 154 12.37 -3.93 -21.12
CA LEU A 154 11.01 -4.46 -20.93
C LEU A 154 10.93 -5.94 -21.34
N LYS A 155 11.57 -6.36 -22.45
CA LYS A 155 11.66 -7.77 -22.87
C LYS A 155 12.34 -8.66 -21.83
N LEU A 156 13.32 -8.12 -21.11
CA LEU A 156 14.02 -8.81 -20.03
C LEU A 156 13.23 -8.83 -18.71
N ASN A 157 12.05 -8.21 -18.65
CA ASN A 157 11.33 -7.92 -17.40
C ASN A 157 12.23 -7.24 -16.35
N ALA A 158 13.14 -6.40 -16.79
CA ALA A 158 14.11 -5.71 -15.95
C ALA A 158 13.58 -4.37 -15.41
N VAL A 159 12.56 -3.78 -16.03
CA VAL A 159 11.93 -2.56 -15.54
C VAL A 159 11.02 -2.91 -14.37
N VAL A 160 11.33 -2.39 -13.18
CA VAL A 160 10.62 -2.71 -11.95
C VAL A 160 9.18 -2.20 -12.02
N GLY A 161 8.23 -3.12 -11.89
CA GLY A 161 6.81 -2.78 -11.83
C GLY A 161 6.14 -2.47 -13.15
N VAL A 162 6.81 -2.69 -14.28
CA VAL A 162 6.24 -2.52 -15.63
C VAL A 162 6.47 -3.77 -16.47
N LYS A 163 5.40 -4.34 -17.02
CA LYS A 163 5.41 -5.48 -17.92
C LYS A 163 5.16 -5.03 -19.35
N GLY A 164 6.11 -5.30 -20.24
CA GLY A 164 5.88 -5.15 -21.67
C GLY A 164 5.27 -6.41 -22.28
N VAL A 165 4.25 -6.24 -23.11
CA VAL A 165 3.66 -7.30 -23.95
C VAL A 165 4.09 -7.06 -25.39
N PHE A 166 4.66 -8.08 -26.02
CA PHE A 166 5.19 -8.00 -27.36
C PHE A 166 4.41 -8.90 -28.31
N ASP A 167 4.45 -8.56 -29.58
CA ASP A 167 3.88 -9.41 -30.64
C ASP A 167 4.56 -10.78 -30.72
N ALA A 168 4.02 -11.69 -31.54
CA ALA A 168 4.56 -13.04 -31.71
C ALA A 168 6.00 -13.08 -32.23
N SER A 169 6.44 -12.04 -32.95
CA SER A 169 7.83 -11.90 -33.42
C SER A 169 8.77 -11.39 -32.32
N GLY A 170 8.21 -10.87 -31.23
CA GLY A 170 8.94 -10.20 -30.17
C GLY A 170 9.54 -8.84 -30.59
N GLN A 171 9.11 -8.25 -31.69
CA GLN A 171 9.69 -6.98 -32.19
C GLN A 171 8.90 -5.76 -31.73
N SER A 172 7.57 -5.83 -31.77
CA SER A 172 6.71 -4.69 -31.49
C SER A 172 6.11 -4.78 -30.09
N LEU A 173 6.21 -3.69 -29.31
CA LEU A 173 5.51 -3.54 -28.03
C LEU A 173 4.01 -3.30 -28.32
N THR A 174 3.15 -4.24 -27.96
CA THR A 174 1.72 -4.21 -28.27
C THR A 174 0.86 -3.76 -27.10
N SER A 175 1.35 -3.90 -25.87
CA SER A 175 0.68 -3.44 -24.66
C SER A 175 1.67 -3.30 -23.52
N VAL A 176 1.24 -2.69 -22.44
CA VAL A 176 1.94 -2.65 -21.15
C VAL A 176 0.94 -2.84 -20.02
N GLY A 177 1.42 -3.41 -18.92
CA GLY A 177 0.71 -3.46 -17.64
C GLY A 177 1.62 -2.99 -16.51
N ILE A 178 1.03 -2.70 -15.35
CA ILE A 178 1.76 -2.30 -14.14
C ILE A 178 1.65 -3.38 -13.06
N GLN A 179 2.52 -3.32 -12.08
CA GLN A 179 2.64 -4.31 -11.01
C GLN A 179 2.76 -3.60 -9.66
N CYS A 180 2.41 -4.25 -8.56
CA CYS A 180 2.55 -3.69 -7.20
C CYS A 180 3.94 -3.10 -6.94
N ALA A 181 4.98 -3.74 -7.54
CA ALA A 181 6.36 -3.33 -7.43
C ALA A 181 6.66 -1.94 -8.02
N LEU A 182 5.81 -1.38 -8.88
CA LEU A 182 6.00 -0.04 -9.46
C LEU A 182 6.11 1.03 -8.37
N CYS A 183 5.14 1.03 -7.46
CA CYS A 183 5.07 1.99 -6.35
C CYS A 183 5.79 1.50 -5.09
N HIS A 184 5.84 0.17 -4.87
CA HIS A 184 6.30 -0.43 -3.62
C HIS A 184 7.60 -1.23 -3.75
N SER A 185 8.44 -0.90 -4.73
CA SER A 185 9.83 -1.36 -4.81
C SER A 185 10.73 -0.25 -5.32
N THR A 186 11.95 -0.23 -4.81
CA THR A 186 13.05 0.55 -5.36
C THR A 186 14.25 -0.36 -5.61
N VAL A 187 15.43 0.19 -5.83
CA VAL A 187 16.68 -0.54 -5.99
C VAL A 187 17.78 0.07 -5.13
N ASP A 188 18.83 -0.73 -4.87
CA ASP A 188 19.97 -0.33 -4.02
C ASP A 188 21.04 0.50 -4.74
N ASP A 189 20.79 0.92 -5.97
CA ASP A 189 21.70 1.69 -6.82
C ASP A 189 23.10 1.08 -6.99
N SER A 190 23.24 -0.24 -6.74
CA SER A 190 24.54 -0.93 -6.72
C SER A 190 25.22 -1.04 -8.08
N LEU A 191 24.54 -0.71 -9.17
CA LEU A 191 25.11 -0.67 -10.51
C LEU A 191 25.24 0.77 -11.03
N ALA A 192 24.17 1.56 -10.93
CA ALA A 192 24.09 2.98 -11.27
C ALA A 192 22.85 3.58 -10.59
N PRO A 193 22.69 4.93 -10.51
CA PRO A 193 21.47 5.54 -10.00
C PRO A 193 20.22 4.98 -10.69
N GLY A 194 19.27 4.46 -9.93
CA GLY A 194 18.06 3.81 -10.42
C GLY A 194 18.25 2.39 -10.97
N ILE A 195 19.47 1.82 -10.94
CA ILE A 195 19.78 0.46 -11.42
C ILE A 195 20.49 -0.32 -10.32
N GLY A 196 19.88 -1.37 -9.80
CA GLY A 196 20.46 -2.13 -8.69
C GLY A 196 19.68 -3.37 -8.32
N GLY A 197 19.98 -3.95 -7.17
CA GLY A 197 19.22 -5.04 -6.56
C GLY A 197 17.89 -4.50 -6.03
N ARG A 198 16.82 -5.26 -6.26
CA ARG A 198 15.47 -4.86 -5.90
C ARG A 198 15.25 -4.87 -4.38
N LEU A 199 14.58 -3.85 -3.88
CA LEU A 199 14.19 -3.64 -2.50
C LEU A 199 12.65 -3.60 -2.41
N ASP A 200 12.03 -4.77 -2.27
CA ASP A 200 10.58 -4.89 -2.20
C ASP A 200 10.03 -4.35 -0.86
N GLY A 201 8.86 -3.74 -0.93
CA GLY A 201 8.21 -3.08 0.19
C GLY A 201 8.68 -1.65 0.44
N TRP A 202 9.80 -1.23 -0.15
CA TRP A 202 10.27 0.15 -0.04
C TRP A 202 9.43 1.07 -0.95
N PRO A 203 8.97 2.22 -0.43
CA PRO A 203 8.20 3.15 -1.25
C PRO A 203 9.09 3.76 -2.34
N ASN A 204 8.66 3.73 -3.59
CA ASN A 204 9.36 4.39 -4.67
C ASN A 204 9.08 5.90 -4.64
N ARG A 205 9.86 6.63 -3.84
CA ARG A 205 9.73 8.08 -3.64
C ARG A 205 10.31 8.91 -4.80
N ASP A 206 10.85 8.25 -5.83
CA ASP A 206 11.29 8.89 -7.08
C ASP A 206 10.20 8.87 -8.15
N LEU A 207 9.25 7.93 -8.06
CA LEU A 207 8.27 7.67 -9.10
C LEU A 207 7.29 8.85 -9.24
N ASP A 208 7.28 9.46 -10.41
CA ASP A 208 6.28 10.45 -10.81
C ASP A 208 5.13 9.75 -11.56
N VAL A 209 4.14 9.29 -10.80
CA VAL A 209 2.97 8.58 -11.34
C VAL A 209 2.19 9.46 -12.31
N GLY A 210 2.08 10.76 -11.99
CA GLY A 210 1.39 11.73 -12.83
C GLY A 210 2.08 11.89 -14.19
N ALA A 211 3.41 11.95 -14.22
CA ALA A 211 4.17 11.97 -15.47
C ALA A 211 3.99 10.68 -16.28
N VAL A 212 3.97 9.51 -15.63
CA VAL A 212 3.74 8.21 -16.30
C VAL A 212 2.36 8.15 -16.93
N ILE A 213 1.30 8.53 -16.21
CA ILE A 213 -0.08 8.58 -16.77
C ILE A 213 -0.15 9.63 -17.89
N GLY A 214 0.53 10.77 -17.70
CA GLY A 214 0.61 11.88 -18.65
C GLY A 214 1.24 11.51 -20.01
N LEU A 215 1.99 10.38 -20.11
CA LEU A 215 2.49 9.84 -21.39
C LEU A 215 1.39 9.38 -22.31
N SER A 216 0.19 9.11 -21.79
CA SER A 216 -0.93 8.65 -22.62
C SER A 216 -1.19 9.62 -23.77
N PRO A 217 -1.27 9.13 -25.02
CA PRO A 217 -1.65 9.94 -26.16
C PRO A 217 -3.10 10.39 -26.12
N ASP A 218 -3.95 9.72 -25.30
CA ASP A 218 -5.37 10.00 -25.19
C ASP A 218 -5.86 9.80 -23.76
N LEU A 219 -6.04 10.90 -23.03
CA LEU A 219 -6.59 10.91 -21.67
C LEU A 219 -8.12 11.11 -21.65
N THR A 220 -8.79 11.12 -22.80
CA THR A 220 -10.27 11.31 -22.90
C THR A 220 -11.05 10.37 -21.98
N PRO A 221 -10.74 9.06 -21.88
CA PRO A 221 -11.51 8.16 -21.02
C PRO A 221 -11.45 8.57 -19.53
N VAL A 222 -10.27 8.93 -19.04
CA VAL A 222 -10.07 9.35 -17.64
C VAL A 222 -10.67 10.73 -17.39
N ALA A 223 -10.49 11.68 -18.33
CA ALA A 223 -11.09 13.02 -18.24
C ALA A 223 -12.63 12.94 -18.19
N LYS A 224 -13.24 12.03 -18.98
CA LYS A 224 -14.68 11.77 -18.96
C LYS A 224 -15.14 11.17 -17.63
N LEU A 225 -14.39 10.20 -17.08
CA LEU A 225 -14.66 9.61 -15.77
C LEU A 225 -14.70 10.67 -14.67
N LEU A 226 -13.73 11.59 -14.68
CA LEU A 226 -13.60 12.66 -13.70
C LEU A 226 -14.51 13.89 -14.00
N GLY A 227 -15.12 13.95 -15.17
CA GLY A 227 -15.96 15.08 -15.57
C GLY A 227 -15.19 16.37 -15.85
N VAL A 228 -13.91 16.28 -16.28
CA VAL A 228 -13.02 17.42 -16.52
C VAL A 228 -12.48 17.42 -17.97
N SER A 229 -11.83 18.51 -18.40
CA SER A 229 -11.11 18.53 -19.67
C SER A 229 -9.79 17.74 -19.56
N GLN A 230 -9.25 17.27 -20.70
CA GLN A 230 -7.92 16.65 -20.73
C GLN A 230 -6.81 17.63 -20.27
N GLU A 231 -6.94 18.92 -20.55
CA GLU A 231 -6.01 19.95 -20.11
C GLU A 231 -5.99 20.05 -18.57
N THR A 232 -7.17 20.13 -17.95
CA THR A 232 -7.31 20.12 -16.49
C THR A 232 -6.70 18.83 -15.90
N LEU A 233 -7.01 17.67 -16.48
CA LEU A 233 -6.44 16.40 -16.02
C LEU A 233 -4.90 16.39 -16.10
N ARG A 234 -4.31 16.85 -17.22
CA ARG A 234 -2.85 16.95 -17.36
C ARG A 234 -2.24 17.89 -16.32
N SER A 235 -2.90 19.01 -16.02
CA SER A 235 -2.47 19.94 -14.97
C SER A 235 -2.50 19.28 -13.59
N VAL A 236 -3.55 18.51 -13.28
CA VAL A 236 -3.65 17.76 -12.02
C VAL A 236 -2.54 16.72 -11.92
N LEU A 237 -2.34 15.89 -12.94
CA LEU A 237 -1.29 14.87 -12.98
C LEU A 237 0.10 15.49 -12.78
N ALA A 238 0.39 16.61 -13.46
CA ALA A 238 1.67 17.33 -13.31
C ALA A 238 1.86 17.93 -11.90
N SER A 239 0.79 18.16 -11.14
CA SER A 239 0.88 18.71 -9.78
C SER A 239 1.29 17.68 -8.73
N TRP A 240 1.21 16.38 -9.01
CA TRP A 240 1.52 15.34 -8.03
C TRP A 240 3.01 15.31 -7.69
N GLY A 241 3.86 15.27 -8.72
CA GLY A 241 5.30 15.19 -8.57
C GLY A 241 5.83 13.86 -8.01
N PRO A 242 7.15 13.75 -7.81
CA PRO A 242 7.79 12.50 -7.43
C PRO A 242 7.32 11.95 -6.08
N GLY A 243 7.11 10.63 -6.04
CA GLY A 243 6.77 9.87 -4.84
C GLY A 243 5.34 10.05 -4.36
N LYS A 244 4.48 10.70 -5.14
CA LYS A 244 3.08 10.97 -4.78
C LYS A 244 2.10 10.35 -5.78
N PHE A 245 0.92 10.02 -5.25
CA PHE A 245 -0.23 9.53 -5.99
C PHE A 245 -1.51 9.94 -5.27
N ASP A 246 -2.56 10.23 -6.02
CA ASP A 246 -3.88 10.54 -5.47
C ASP A 246 -4.86 9.41 -5.81
N ALA A 247 -4.97 8.44 -4.90
CA ALA A 247 -5.87 7.30 -5.03
C ALA A 247 -7.34 7.73 -4.92
N GLU A 248 -7.62 8.70 -4.07
CA GLU A 248 -8.97 9.13 -3.75
C GLU A 248 -9.60 10.04 -4.81
N VAL A 249 -8.82 10.62 -5.75
CA VAL A 249 -9.38 11.48 -6.82
C VAL A 249 -10.39 10.74 -7.70
N PHE A 250 -10.22 9.43 -7.87
CA PHE A 250 -11.16 8.60 -8.62
C PHE A 250 -12.42 8.23 -7.83
N LEU A 251 -12.44 8.52 -6.52
CA LEU A 251 -13.59 8.30 -5.65
C LEU A 251 -14.41 9.58 -5.47
N ASP A 252 -13.74 10.68 -5.14
CA ASP A 252 -14.37 11.93 -4.69
C ASP A 252 -14.19 13.13 -5.66
N GLY A 253 -13.27 13.05 -6.62
CA GLY A 253 -12.98 14.12 -7.58
C GLY A 253 -12.19 15.30 -7.02
N LYS A 254 -11.69 15.22 -5.79
CA LYS A 254 -10.96 16.32 -5.13
C LYS A 254 -9.47 16.22 -5.41
N ALA A 255 -8.99 16.93 -6.43
CA ALA A 255 -7.59 16.91 -6.84
C ALA A 255 -6.70 17.95 -6.16
N VAL A 256 -7.30 18.94 -5.48
CA VAL A 256 -6.60 20.12 -4.91
C VAL A 256 -7.10 20.36 -3.49
N ARG A 257 -6.17 20.64 -2.59
CA ARG A 257 -6.45 21.01 -1.18
C ARG A 257 -6.98 22.45 -1.09
N PRO A 258 -7.60 22.84 0.01
CA PRO A 258 -8.11 24.21 0.19
C PRO A 258 -7.03 25.32 0.08
N ASP A 259 -5.77 24.99 0.34
CA ASP A 259 -4.63 25.90 0.21
C ASP A 259 -4.06 26.00 -1.21
N GLY A 260 -4.68 25.29 -2.17
CA GLY A 260 -4.25 25.26 -3.57
C GLY A 260 -3.15 24.25 -3.88
N THR A 261 -2.66 23.51 -2.89
CA THR A 261 -1.68 22.43 -3.12
C THR A 261 -2.35 21.14 -3.61
N THR A 262 -1.53 20.22 -4.16
CA THR A 262 -2.03 18.92 -4.64
C THR A 262 -2.64 18.10 -3.50
N ALA A 263 -3.72 17.39 -3.81
CA ALA A 263 -4.32 16.40 -2.90
C ALA A 263 -3.55 15.07 -2.84
N ALA A 264 -2.59 14.86 -3.75
CA ALA A 264 -1.81 13.63 -3.82
C ALA A 264 -1.02 13.37 -2.53
N THR A 265 -1.00 12.11 -2.12
CA THR A 265 -0.30 11.64 -0.93
C THR A 265 0.99 10.90 -1.29
N LEU A 266 1.94 10.89 -0.36
CA LEU A 266 3.18 10.16 -0.53
C LEU A 266 2.93 8.65 -0.57
N ILE A 267 3.56 7.94 -1.50
CA ILE A 267 3.50 6.48 -1.60
C ILE A 267 3.96 5.86 -0.27
N PRO A 268 3.12 5.08 0.43
CA PRO A 268 3.48 4.48 1.72
C PRO A 268 4.43 3.30 1.54
N ALA A 269 5.14 2.95 2.63
CA ALA A 269 5.90 1.70 2.67
C ALA A 269 4.97 0.49 2.75
N ALA A 270 5.35 -0.60 2.06
CA ALA A 270 4.65 -1.89 2.07
C ALA A 270 5.50 -2.98 2.77
N PHE A 271 6.29 -2.60 3.78
CA PHE A 271 7.01 -3.49 4.68
C PHE A 271 6.59 -3.27 6.13
N GLY A 272 6.90 -4.21 7.01
CA GLY A 272 6.58 -4.12 8.44
C GLY A 272 5.08 -4.13 8.74
N LEU A 273 4.31 -4.80 7.90
CA LEU A 273 2.84 -4.83 7.96
C LEU A 273 2.31 -5.89 8.93
N ALA A 274 3.15 -6.87 9.31
CA ALA A 274 2.75 -7.94 10.23
C ALA A 274 2.40 -7.40 11.62
N GLY A 275 1.31 -7.91 12.20
CA GLY A 275 0.85 -7.50 13.53
C GLY A 275 0.02 -6.23 13.57
N VAL A 276 -0.37 -5.68 12.42
CA VAL A 276 -1.16 -4.46 12.30
C VAL A 276 -2.42 -4.73 11.48
N ASN A 277 -3.59 -4.25 11.93
CA ASN A 277 -4.86 -4.47 11.25
C ASN A 277 -5.14 -3.46 10.14
N LEU A 278 -4.85 -2.19 10.39
CA LEU A 278 -5.20 -1.07 9.52
C LEU A 278 -3.96 -0.57 8.79
N HIS A 279 -4.12 -0.23 7.51
CA HIS A 279 -3.00 0.15 6.65
C HIS A 279 -3.30 1.45 5.89
N THR A 280 -2.27 2.02 5.25
CA THR A 280 -2.23 3.36 4.66
C THR A 280 -2.30 4.47 5.71
N TYR A 281 -2.45 5.74 5.31
CA TYR A 281 -2.48 6.88 6.22
C TYR A 281 -3.82 7.01 6.96
N THR A 282 -4.90 6.67 6.29
CA THR A 282 -6.27 6.80 6.78
C THR A 282 -6.85 5.48 7.32
N GLY A 283 -6.12 4.39 7.21
CA GLY A 283 -6.38 3.14 7.93
C GLY A 283 -7.74 2.48 7.69
N TRP A 284 -8.45 2.77 6.61
CA TRP A 284 -9.82 2.29 6.38
C TRP A 284 -9.92 0.86 5.81
N GLY A 285 -8.83 0.10 5.88
CA GLY A 285 -8.81 -1.30 5.48
C GLY A 285 -7.55 -2.05 5.89
N SER A 286 -7.64 -3.37 5.85
CA SER A 286 -6.51 -4.30 6.03
C SER A 286 -5.62 -4.33 4.80
N VAL A 287 -4.46 -5.02 4.88
CA VAL A 287 -3.58 -5.25 3.71
C VAL A 287 -4.36 -5.92 2.57
N THR A 288 -5.16 -6.94 2.88
CA THR A 288 -5.95 -7.66 1.85
C THR A 288 -7.00 -6.77 1.21
N HIS A 289 -7.69 -5.93 2.00
CA HIS A 289 -8.62 -4.93 1.48
C HIS A 289 -7.92 -3.96 0.51
N TRP A 290 -6.77 -3.40 0.93
CA TRP A 290 -6.01 -2.48 0.08
C TRP A 290 -5.44 -3.15 -1.16
N ASN A 291 -5.01 -4.41 -1.09
CA ASN A 291 -4.59 -5.16 -2.27
C ASN A 291 -5.73 -5.33 -3.28
N ALA A 292 -6.94 -5.67 -2.80
CA ALA A 292 -8.11 -5.79 -3.66
C ALA A 292 -8.53 -4.43 -4.22
N PHE A 293 -8.54 -3.37 -3.41
CA PHE A 293 -8.84 -2.00 -3.84
C PHE A 293 -7.87 -1.54 -4.94
N VAL A 294 -6.58 -1.57 -4.67
CA VAL A 294 -5.54 -1.10 -5.60
C VAL A 294 -5.54 -1.91 -6.90
N ALA A 295 -5.61 -3.25 -6.80
CA ALA A 295 -5.57 -4.09 -7.99
C ALA A 295 -6.80 -3.89 -8.89
N ASN A 296 -8.01 -3.66 -8.33
CA ASN A 296 -9.22 -3.40 -9.11
C ASN A 296 -9.33 -1.96 -9.59
N LEU A 297 -9.09 -0.96 -8.70
CA LEU A 297 -9.46 0.43 -8.97
C LEU A 297 -8.29 1.29 -9.43
N GLU A 298 -7.08 1.08 -8.90
CA GLU A 298 -5.91 1.89 -9.24
C GLU A 298 -5.10 1.28 -10.40
N MET A 299 -4.92 -0.03 -10.38
CA MET A 299 -4.27 -0.76 -11.49
C MET A 299 -5.23 -1.04 -12.64
N HIS A 300 -6.55 -0.99 -12.40
CA HIS A 300 -7.60 -1.38 -13.35
C HIS A 300 -7.50 -2.85 -13.80
N GLY A 301 -7.14 -3.74 -12.88
CA GLY A 301 -7.15 -5.18 -13.09
C GLY A 301 -8.57 -5.76 -13.10
N GLN A 302 -8.66 -7.05 -13.38
CA GLN A 302 -9.93 -7.79 -13.46
C GLN A 302 -10.12 -8.65 -12.22
N GLY A 303 -11.02 -8.26 -11.31
CA GLY A 303 -11.26 -9.01 -10.10
C GLY A 303 -12.55 -8.66 -9.39
N THR A 304 -12.61 -9.03 -8.12
CA THR A 304 -13.72 -8.71 -7.22
C THR A 304 -13.25 -7.74 -6.14
N PHE A 305 -14.03 -6.67 -5.94
CA PHE A 305 -13.87 -5.75 -4.82
C PHE A 305 -15.24 -5.34 -4.28
N TYR A 306 -15.38 -5.33 -2.96
CA TYR A 306 -16.63 -4.95 -2.30
C TYR A 306 -16.34 -4.05 -1.09
N ASP A 307 -16.84 -2.81 -1.16
CA ASP A 307 -16.88 -1.88 -0.03
C ASP A 307 -18.08 -0.94 -0.17
N PRO A 308 -19.22 -1.26 0.47
CA PRO A 308 -20.45 -0.47 0.33
C PRO A 308 -20.35 0.94 0.95
N ARG A 309 -19.27 1.27 1.70
CA ARG A 309 -19.02 2.63 2.18
C ARG A 309 -18.77 3.62 1.04
N LEU A 310 -18.37 3.11 -0.14
CA LEU A 310 -18.17 3.91 -1.36
C LEU A 310 -19.48 4.26 -2.10
N ASP A 311 -20.64 3.80 -1.63
CA ASP A 311 -21.95 4.15 -2.17
C ASP A 311 -22.45 5.53 -1.71
N ASP A 312 -21.75 6.18 -0.81
CA ASP A 312 -22.06 7.52 -0.31
C ASP A 312 -21.83 8.56 -1.42
N GLN A 313 -22.94 8.99 -2.05
CA GLN A 313 -22.92 9.94 -3.18
C GLN A 313 -22.44 11.34 -2.82
N GLU A 314 -22.56 11.74 -1.56
CA GLU A 314 -22.10 13.06 -1.11
C GLU A 314 -20.56 13.06 -0.96
N ARG A 315 -20.00 11.99 -0.42
CA ARG A 315 -18.58 11.88 -0.12
C ARG A 315 -17.76 11.31 -1.28
N PHE A 316 -18.32 10.32 -1.97
CA PHE A 316 -17.67 9.57 -3.05
C PHE A 316 -18.52 9.60 -4.35
N PRO A 317 -18.82 10.78 -4.91
CA PRO A 317 -19.76 10.92 -6.02
C PRO A 317 -19.36 10.15 -7.27
N ILE A 318 -18.06 9.99 -7.53
CA ILE A 318 -17.54 9.23 -8.67
C ILE A 318 -17.66 7.74 -8.39
N ALA A 319 -17.16 7.27 -7.23
CA ALA A 319 -17.21 5.86 -6.87
C ALA A 319 -18.65 5.33 -6.80
N ALA A 320 -19.58 6.09 -6.23
CA ALA A 320 -20.99 5.72 -6.15
C ALA A 320 -21.65 5.66 -7.54
N ARG A 321 -21.35 6.63 -8.42
CA ARG A 321 -21.87 6.66 -9.80
C ARG A 321 -21.36 5.49 -10.64
N GLU A 322 -20.09 5.15 -10.50
CA GLU A 322 -19.43 4.10 -11.29
C GLU A 322 -19.57 2.70 -10.65
N GLY A 323 -20.11 2.62 -9.43
CA GLY A 323 -20.27 1.34 -8.70
C GLY A 323 -18.95 0.75 -8.22
N PHE A 324 -17.94 1.57 -7.92
CA PHE A 324 -16.60 1.12 -7.53
C PHE A 324 -16.57 0.32 -6.22
N GLY A 325 -17.59 0.48 -5.36
CA GLY A 325 -17.79 -0.36 -4.18
C GLY A 325 -18.32 -1.78 -4.48
N HIS A 326 -18.64 -2.11 -5.75
CA HIS A 326 -19.31 -3.36 -6.14
C HIS A 326 -18.68 -4.01 -7.38
N VAL A 327 -17.37 -3.97 -7.52
CA VAL A 327 -16.67 -4.54 -8.68
C VAL A 327 -16.75 -6.07 -8.65
N ARG A 328 -17.13 -6.66 -9.79
CA ARG A 328 -17.15 -8.12 -9.98
C ARG A 328 -16.91 -8.45 -11.45
N ASN A 329 -15.73 -8.94 -11.74
CA ASN A 329 -15.32 -9.37 -13.08
C ASN A 329 -15.25 -10.91 -13.18
N ASP A 330 -15.49 -11.43 -14.37
CA ASP A 330 -15.30 -12.82 -14.73
C ASP A 330 -14.46 -12.89 -16.00
N PRO A 331 -13.27 -13.53 -15.97
CA PRO A 331 -12.65 -14.19 -14.82
C PRO A 331 -12.17 -13.21 -13.73
N ASP A 332 -12.18 -13.65 -12.47
CA ASP A 332 -11.52 -12.96 -11.37
C ASP A 332 -10.03 -13.35 -11.31
N LEU A 333 -9.15 -12.43 -11.69
CA LEU A 333 -7.71 -12.63 -11.73
C LEU A 333 -7.00 -12.14 -10.45
N ILE A 334 -7.73 -11.53 -9.51
CA ILE A 334 -7.19 -10.88 -8.31
C ILE A 334 -7.41 -11.76 -7.08
N THR A 335 -8.66 -12.10 -6.75
CA THR A 335 -9.02 -12.78 -5.51
C THR A 335 -8.23 -14.07 -5.26
N PRO A 336 -8.00 -14.96 -6.25
CA PRO A 336 -7.24 -16.19 -6.02
C PRO A 336 -5.79 -15.96 -5.57
N LYS A 337 -5.22 -14.79 -5.84
CA LYS A 337 -3.82 -14.45 -5.57
C LYS A 337 -3.62 -13.69 -4.25
N LEU A 338 -4.72 -13.16 -3.66
CA LEU A 338 -4.64 -12.29 -2.48
C LEU A 338 -4.01 -12.97 -1.26
N ALA A 339 -4.26 -14.26 -1.06
CA ALA A 339 -3.73 -14.99 0.09
C ALA A 339 -2.19 -15.04 0.07
N ALA A 340 -1.60 -15.47 -1.05
CA ALA A 340 -0.15 -15.55 -1.21
C ALA A 340 0.50 -14.15 -1.23
N LEU A 341 -0.12 -13.18 -1.92
CA LEU A 341 0.33 -11.78 -1.95
C LEU A 341 0.37 -11.18 -0.52
N HIS A 342 -0.69 -11.37 0.25
CA HIS A 342 -0.76 -10.92 1.65
C HIS A 342 0.34 -11.57 2.50
N PHE A 343 0.51 -12.89 2.38
CA PHE A 343 1.52 -13.63 3.12
C PHE A 343 2.95 -13.12 2.80
N TYR A 344 3.24 -12.86 1.54
CA TYR A 344 4.52 -12.26 1.12
C TYR A 344 4.74 -10.88 1.75
N GLN A 345 3.75 -9.98 1.67
CA GLN A 345 3.86 -8.64 2.22
C GLN A 345 4.05 -8.64 3.75
N LEU A 346 3.39 -9.55 4.47
CA LEU A 346 3.62 -9.71 5.90
C LEU A 346 5.03 -10.22 6.24
N ALA A 347 5.68 -10.94 5.32
CA ALA A 347 7.06 -11.42 5.49
C ALA A 347 8.10 -10.32 5.23
N LEU A 348 7.73 -9.21 4.58
CA LEU A 348 8.63 -8.08 4.33
C LEU A 348 8.89 -7.30 5.63
N ARG A 349 10.08 -7.44 6.16
CA ARG A 349 10.49 -6.73 7.37
C ARG A 349 10.87 -5.29 7.06
N ALA A 350 10.57 -4.39 8.00
CA ALA A 350 11.14 -3.04 7.95
C ALA A 350 12.67 -3.12 8.01
N PRO A 351 13.40 -2.44 7.11
CA PRO A 351 14.85 -2.44 7.12
C PRO A 351 15.39 -1.67 8.32
N ALA A 352 16.51 -2.13 8.84
CA ALA A 352 17.26 -1.39 9.87
C ALA A 352 18.07 -0.25 9.22
N PRO A 353 18.14 0.94 9.84
CA PRO A 353 18.97 2.02 9.34
C PRO A 353 20.45 1.67 9.47
N PRO A 354 21.33 2.22 8.59
CA PRO A 354 22.76 2.08 8.75
C PRO A 354 23.23 2.61 10.12
N ALA A 355 24.10 1.89 10.81
CA ALA A 355 24.58 2.28 12.14
C ALA A 355 25.28 3.66 12.15
N SER A 356 25.82 4.09 11.00
CA SER A 356 26.46 5.40 10.84
C SER A 356 25.49 6.56 10.59
N SER A 357 24.18 6.30 10.47
CA SER A 357 23.18 7.33 10.09
C SER A 357 22.60 8.09 11.29
N TYR A 358 22.95 7.71 12.51
CA TYR A 358 22.48 8.33 13.74
C TYR A 358 23.50 8.24 14.87
N ASP A 359 23.39 9.12 15.88
CA ASP A 359 24.19 9.05 17.12
C ASP A 359 23.53 8.06 18.09
N ALA A 360 24.20 6.93 18.33
CA ALA A 360 23.67 5.86 19.18
C ALA A 360 23.47 6.28 20.65
N ALA A 361 24.35 7.13 21.20
CA ALA A 361 24.23 7.61 22.57
C ALA A 361 23.06 8.60 22.72
N ALA A 362 22.89 9.49 21.75
CA ALA A 362 21.74 10.39 21.68
C ALA A 362 20.45 9.62 21.47
N ALA A 363 20.44 8.60 20.60
CA ALA A 363 19.28 7.76 20.35
C ALA A 363 18.81 7.02 21.61
N GLU A 364 19.70 6.53 22.47
CA GLU A 364 19.30 5.86 23.72
C GLU A 364 18.67 6.86 24.72
N ARG A 365 19.18 8.11 24.80
CA ARG A 365 18.52 9.17 25.57
C ARG A 365 17.16 9.53 24.97
N GLY A 366 17.08 9.63 23.63
CA GLY A 366 15.85 9.90 22.89
C GLY A 366 14.79 8.81 23.10
N LYS A 367 15.18 7.56 23.20
CA LYS A 367 14.28 6.43 23.52
C LYS A 367 13.62 6.61 24.90
N THR A 368 14.37 7.08 25.89
CA THR A 368 13.82 7.39 27.20
C THR A 368 12.81 8.54 27.12
N LEU A 369 13.13 9.58 26.34
CA LEU A 369 12.20 10.70 26.10
C LEU A 369 10.93 10.25 25.35
N PHE A 370 11.08 9.41 24.35
CA PHE A 370 9.97 8.86 23.54
C PHE A 370 8.94 8.12 24.41
N ALA A 371 9.38 7.32 25.36
CA ALA A 371 8.51 6.60 26.30
C ALA A 371 8.02 7.47 27.46
N GLY A 372 8.76 8.52 27.83
CA GLY A 372 8.51 9.38 28.98
C GLY A 372 7.92 10.74 28.59
N LYS A 373 8.73 11.80 28.73
CA LYS A 373 8.33 13.20 28.59
C LYS A 373 7.61 13.50 27.27
N ALA A 374 8.09 12.95 26.13
CA ALA A 374 7.52 13.18 24.81
C ALA A 374 6.22 12.37 24.54
N ARG A 375 5.91 11.37 25.37
CA ARG A 375 4.67 10.56 25.32
C ARG A 375 4.38 9.89 23.96
N CYS A 376 5.37 9.80 23.06
CA CYS A 376 5.18 9.24 21.71
C CYS A 376 4.78 7.76 21.75
N ALA A 377 5.26 7.01 22.77
CA ALA A 377 4.93 5.60 22.96
C ALA A 377 3.45 5.35 23.31
N ASN A 378 2.65 6.38 23.62
CA ASN A 378 1.21 6.24 23.86
C ASN A 378 0.47 5.79 22.59
N CYS A 379 0.90 6.30 21.43
CA CYS A 379 0.37 5.91 20.12
C CYS A 379 1.35 5.01 19.34
N HIS A 380 2.62 5.33 19.34
CA HIS A 380 3.67 4.53 18.66
C HIS A 380 4.21 3.43 19.59
N VAL A 381 3.38 2.42 19.87
CA VAL A 381 3.63 1.38 20.87
C VAL A 381 4.72 0.41 20.45
N PRO A 382 5.83 0.25 21.22
CA PRO A 382 6.83 -0.78 20.95
C PRO A 382 6.26 -2.22 21.09
N PRO A 383 6.75 -3.21 20.35
CA PRO A 383 7.88 -3.17 19.41
C PRO A 383 7.49 -2.79 17.98
N LEU A 384 6.22 -2.57 17.70
CA LEU A 384 5.71 -2.23 16.36
C LEU A 384 5.90 -0.74 16.04
N TYR A 385 5.94 0.10 17.08
CA TYR A 385 5.95 1.56 16.97
C TYR A 385 4.76 2.10 16.16
N THR A 386 3.61 1.48 16.37
CA THR A 386 2.27 1.85 15.88
C THR A 386 1.22 1.17 16.76
N GLU A 387 0.00 1.54 16.62
CA GLU A 387 -1.14 0.87 17.26
C GLU A 387 -1.58 -0.33 16.40
N PRO A 388 -1.59 -1.55 16.97
CA PRO A 388 -1.87 -2.76 16.20
C PRO A 388 -3.36 -3.01 15.93
N GLY A 389 -4.24 -2.40 16.72
CA GLY A 389 -5.68 -2.65 16.73
C GLY A 389 -6.47 -1.79 15.75
N TRP A 390 -7.62 -1.30 16.24
CA TRP A 390 -8.60 -0.51 15.49
C TRP A 390 -8.57 0.97 15.88
N ASN A 391 -7.63 1.37 16.74
CA ASN A 391 -7.53 2.75 17.17
C ASN A 391 -7.11 3.67 16.03
N MET A 392 -7.82 4.77 15.91
CA MET A 392 -7.65 5.79 14.89
C MET A 392 -7.81 7.16 15.53
N HIS A 393 -7.20 8.17 14.94
CA HIS A 393 -7.14 9.52 15.50
C HIS A 393 -7.82 10.53 14.58
N ARG A 394 -8.59 11.43 15.17
CA ARG A 394 -9.07 12.61 14.46
C ARG A 394 -7.92 13.56 14.18
N ALA A 395 -8.07 14.37 13.14
CA ALA A 395 -7.05 15.32 12.74
C ALA A 395 -6.67 16.32 13.85
N ASP A 396 -7.67 16.78 14.63
CA ASP A 396 -7.47 17.71 15.74
C ASP A 396 -6.71 17.08 16.93
N GLU A 397 -6.84 15.76 17.15
CA GLU A 397 -6.09 15.04 18.18
C GLU A 397 -4.58 15.01 17.91
N ILE A 398 -4.18 15.05 16.65
CA ILE A 398 -2.78 14.99 16.24
C ILE A 398 -2.26 16.29 15.62
N GLY A 399 -3.05 17.37 15.72
CA GLY A 399 -2.67 18.72 15.35
C GLY A 399 -2.46 18.96 13.86
N ILE A 400 -3.15 18.21 12.98
CA ILE A 400 -3.09 18.40 11.51
C ILE A 400 -4.48 18.69 10.94
N ASP A 401 -4.56 19.02 9.64
CA ASP A 401 -5.83 19.22 8.96
C ASP A 401 -6.56 17.90 8.68
N ALA A 402 -7.86 17.96 8.49
CA ALA A 402 -8.72 16.81 8.27
C ALA A 402 -8.84 16.41 6.79
N PHE A 403 -8.28 17.17 5.84
CA PHE A 403 -8.56 17.02 4.42
C PHE A 403 -8.41 15.57 3.92
N GLN A 404 -7.27 14.93 4.19
CA GLN A 404 -7.06 13.55 3.75
C GLN A 404 -7.92 12.54 4.52
N ALA A 405 -8.14 12.76 5.81
CA ALA A 405 -9.02 11.91 6.61
C ALA A 405 -10.47 11.94 6.08
N GLU A 406 -11.00 13.12 5.75
CA GLU A 406 -12.34 13.32 5.21
C GLU A 406 -12.57 12.62 3.86
N ARG A 407 -11.51 12.29 3.13
CA ARG A 407 -11.53 11.54 1.89
C ARG A 407 -11.58 10.02 2.08
N SER A 408 -11.57 9.54 3.32
CA SER A 408 -11.70 8.11 3.66
C SER A 408 -13.03 7.81 4.35
N PRO A 409 -13.56 6.58 4.25
CA PRO A 409 -14.83 6.21 4.87
C PRO A 409 -14.89 6.48 6.37
N ASP A 410 -13.79 6.29 7.08
CA ASP A 410 -13.73 6.40 8.54
C ASP A 410 -13.36 7.81 9.04
N GLN A 411 -12.93 8.72 8.17
CA GLN A 411 -12.58 10.11 8.45
C GLN A 411 -11.52 10.31 9.55
N HIS A 412 -10.61 9.34 9.68
CA HIS A 412 -9.57 9.32 10.71
C HIS A 412 -8.20 9.05 10.11
N TYR A 413 -7.17 9.34 10.87
CA TYR A 413 -5.80 8.97 10.61
C TYR A 413 -5.37 7.78 11.45
N ARG A 414 -4.55 6.93 10.86
CA ARG A 414 -3.90 5.83 11.56
C ARG A 414 -2.54 6.26 12.09
N THR A 415 -2.14 5.75 13.26
CA THR A 415 -0.77 5.88 13.76
C THR A 415 0.21 5.20 12.80
N THR A 416 1.05 5.98 12.13
CA THR A 416 2.03 5.48 11.16
C THR A 416 3.13 4.67 11.86
N PRO A 417 3.48 3.44 11.39
CA PRO A 417 4.63 2.70 11.93
C PRO A 417 5.93 3.46 11.73
N LEU A 418 6.79 3.49 12.77
CA LEU A 418 8.03 4.26 12.72
C LEU A 418 9.26 3.46 12.30
N LYS A 419 9.17 2.14 12.15
CA LYS A 419 10.31 1.34 11.65
C LYS A 419 10.60 1.65 10.19
N GLY A 420 11.89 1.74 9.83
CA GLY A 420 12.34 2.02 8.48
C GLY A 420 12.08 3.46 8.01
N LEU A 421 12.03 4.43 8.93
CA LEU A 421 11.78 5.85 8.61
C LEU A 421 12.75 6.42 7.57
N PHE A 422 14.02 6.00 7.58
CA PHE A 422 15.03 6.50 6.65
C PHE A 422 14.67 6.23 5.17
N THR A 423 13.93 5.16 4.89
CA THR A 423 13.47 4.82 3.52
C THR A 423 12.38 5.77 3.01
N ARG A 424 11.79 6.55 3.91
CA ARG A 424 10.66 7.45 3.65
C ARG A 424 11.01 8.92 3.73
N ALA A 425 12.31 9.25 3.92
CA ALA A 425 12.76 10.63 4.11
C ALA A 425 12.59 11.49 2.84
N LYS A 426 12.75 10.90 1.65
CA LYS A 426 12.58 11.63 0.38
C LYS A 426 11.11 12.05 0.20
N GLY A 427 10.88 13.31 -0.09
CA GLY A 427 9.55 13.91 -0.20
C GLY A 427 8.94 14.33 1.13
N GLY A 428 9.64 14.10 2.26
CA GLY A 428 9.20 14.51 3.59
C GLY A 428 8.35 13.45 4.31
N PHE A 429 7.82 13.87 5.46
CA PHE A 429 7.05 13.04 6.38
C PHE A 429 5.58 13.48 6.43
N TYR A 430 4.73 12.68 7.02
CA TYR A 430 3.27 12.69 6.95
C TYR A 430 2.76 12.24 5.58
N HIS A 431 1.44 12.22 5.41
CA HIS A 431 0.80 11.74 4.17
C HIS A 431 1.10 12.64 2.96
N ASP A 432 1.33 13.92 3.15
CA ASP A 432 1.53 14.92 2.10
C ASP A 432 2.97 15.45 1.98
N GLY A 433 3.86 15.06 2.92
CA GLY A 433 5.26 15.51 2.92
C GLY A 433 5.47 16.88 3.56
N ARG A 434 4.51 17.38 4.35
CA ARG A 434 4.54 18.73 4.96
C ARG A 434 5.76 18.99 5.84
N PHE A 435 6.35 17.98 6.42
CA PHE A 435 7.55 18.09 7.23
C PHE A 435 8.76 17.54 6.51
N ALA A 436 9.68 18.41 6.12
CA ALA A 436 10.86 18.02 5.37
C ALA A 436 11.84 17.13 6.16
N THR A 437 11.83 17.20 7.48
CA THR A 437 12.77 16.49 8.36
C THR A 437 12.09 15.89 9.59
N LEU A 438 12.71 14.87 10.20
CA LEU A 438 12.25 14.33 11.48
C LEU A 438 12.31 15.36 12.61
N ALA A 439 13.25 16.30 12.58
CA ALA A 439 13.30 17.40 13.53
C ALA A 439 12.03 18.26 13.44
N ALA A 440 11.59 18.62 12.23
CA ALA A 440 10.35 19.36 12.04
C ALA A 440 9.10 18.59 12.53
N VAL A 441 9.11 17.26 12.44
CA VAL A 441 8.04 16.42 13.03
C VAL A 441 8.07 16.50 14.56
N VAL A 442 9.25 16.45 15.17
CA VAL A 442 9.41 16.59 16.63
C VAL A 442 8.95 17.96 17.09
N ASP A 443 9.35 19.03 16.40
CA ASP A 443 8.95 20.42 16.71
C ASP A 443 7.43 20.60 16.60
N HIS A 444 6.81 19.98 15.59
CA HIS A 444 5.36 19.99 15.45
C HIS A 444 4.66 19.36 16.65
N TYR A 445 5.08 18.19 17.08
CA TYR A 445 4.46 17.52 18.23
C TYR A 445 4.79 18.21 19.56
N ASP A 446 5.99 18.82 19.69
CA ASP A 446 6.32 19.65 20.86
C ASP A 446 5.34 20.81 21.01
N ALA A 447 5.06 21.51 19.89
CA ALA A 447 4.10 22.61 19.85
C ALA A 447 2.65 22.12 20.07
N ALA A 448 2.21 21.09 19.32
CA ALA A 448 0.84 20.61 19.34
C ALA A 448 0.41 20.06 20.71
N PHE A 449 1.34 19.38 21.40
CA PHE A 449 1.07 18.75 22.69
C PHE A 449 1.67 19.50 23.89
N SER A 450 2.30 20.65 23.67
CA SER A 450 2.95 21.47 24.70
C SER A 450 3.91 20.63 25.58
N LEU A 451 4.79 19.85 24.94
CA LEU A 451 5.68 18.91 25.62
C LEU A 451 6.80 19.64 26.38
N GLY A 452 7.18 20.85 25.94
CA GLY A 452 8.23 21.67 26.54
C GLY A 452 9.61 21.03 26.41
N LEU A 453 9.94 20.51 25.23
CA LEU A 453 11.25 19.89 24.96
C LEU A 453 12.33 20.99 24.87
N SER A 454 13.47 20.76 25.50
CA SER A 454 14.66 21.56 25.25
C SER A 454 15.27 21.20 23.89
N ALA A 455 16.08 22.07 23.30
CA ALA A 455 16.78 21.81 22.05
C ALA A 455 17.67 20.55 22.10
N ALA A 456 18.18 20.16 23.27
CA ALA A 456 18.94 18.94 23.45
C ALA A 456 18.03 17.71 23.40
N GLU A 457 16.89 17.77 24.09
CA GLU A 457 15.89 16.68 24.09
C GLU A 457 15.28 16.45 22.70
N SER A 458 14.98 17.52 21.95
CA SER A 458 14.49 17.42 20.56
C SER A 458 15.54 16.76 19.64
N ARG A 459 16.83 17.06 19.80
CA ARG A 459 17.90 16.38 19.06
C ARG A 459 18.01 14.91 19.43
N ASP A 460 18.03 14.57 20.72
CA ASP A 460 18.11 13.18 21.19
C ASP A 460 16.91 12.36 20.67
N LEU A 461 15.70 12.91 20.72
CA LEU A 461 14.49 12.29 20.20
C LEU A 461 14.56 12.08 18.68
N THR A 462 15.09 13.07 17.94
CA THR A 462 15.33 12.95 16.49
C THR A 462 16.31 11.83 16.17
N GLU A 463 17.41 11.69 16.92
CA GLU A 463 18.37 10.59 16.72
C GLU A 463 17.74 9.22 17.04
N PHE A 464 16.86 9.14 18.04
CA PHE A 464 16.10 7.91 18.29
C PHE A 464 15.18 7.57 17.10
N LEU A 465 14.45 8.53 16.55
CA LEU A 465 13.61 8.29 15.36
C LEU A 465 14.42 7.84 14.15
N LYS A 466 15.63 8.37 13.96
CA LYS A 466 16.55 7.90 12.90
C LYS A 466 17.03 6.46 13.13
N SER A 467 17.05 5.98 14.37
CA SER A 467 17.48 4.62 14.71
C SER A 467 16.41 3.55 14.49
N LEU A 468 15.18 3.96 14.18
CA LEU A 468 14.04 3.10 13.90
C LEU A 468 13.93 2.79 12.40
#